data_638c1f60eba6470220408e27d8d00389
#
_entry.id   638c1f60eba6470220408e27d8d00389
#
_cell.length_a   1.000
_cell.length_b   1.000
_cell.length_c   1.000
_cell.angle_alpha   90.00
_cell.angle_beta   90.00
_cell.angle_gamma   90.00
#
_symmetry.space_group_name_H-M   'P 1'
#
loop_
_entity.id
_entity.type
_entity.pdbx_description
1 polymer ?
#
loop_
_entity_poly.entity_id
_entity_poly.type
_entity_poly.pdbx_seq_one_letter_code
_entity_poly.pdbx_strand_id
1 'polypeptide(L)'
;MEVVWAETTYRLLQCPACEAVYYQSDEIFSEHYDHYNHAVTGEEVLEYHHTIKHYPSPARRERPKWLQQLVSLDFEFYELLEDIYAALDNEIGRLAAIGIRTAFDKASELLKIDPAKTFKAKLDELVATGKIGADERDILDALTDAGGAAAHRGWKPSSEELDTMMSSIENFVYRTFILGEAAKKLKAGVPAKQKLQKVNAIVLQPAPSHSTSTLKDNETP
;
A
#
# COMPACT_ATOMS: atom_id res chain seq x y z
N MET A 1 -15.32 -53.94 5.71
CA MET A 1 -15.52 -52.83 4.76
C MET A 1 -15.52 -51.59 5.63
N GLU A 2 -14.44 -50.81 5.62
CA GLU A 2 -14.39 -49.52 6.39
C GLU A 2 -15.35 -48.55 5.73
N VAL A 3 -16.18 -47.89 6.54
CA VAL A 3 -17.16 -46.92 6.06
C VAL A 3 -16.48 -45.59 5.98
N VAL A 4 -16.36 -45.05 4.77
CA VAL A 4 -15.86 -43.68 4.53
C VAL A 4 -16.97 -42.72 4.93
N TRP A 5 -16.66 -41.74 5.76
CA TRP A 5 -17.58 -40.73 6.24
C TRP A 5 -16.96 -39.34 6.27
N ALA A 6 -17.80 -38.32 6.24
CA ALA A 6 -17.43 -36.94 6.47
C ALA A 6 -18.41 -36.32 7.48
N GLU A 7 -17.92 -35.45 8.34
CA GLU A 7 -18.71 -34.67 9.27
C GLU A 7 -18.39 -33.19 9.05
N THR A 8 -19.45 -32.36 8.97
CA THR A 8 -19.27 -30.91 8.82
C THR A 8 -20.03 -30.20 9.92
N THR A 9 -19.31 -29.46 10.75
CA THR A 9 -19.88 -28.58 11.77
C THR A 9 -20.00 -27.15 11.22
N TYR A 10 -21.16 -26.54 11.42
CA TYR A 10 -21.43 -25.16 10.98
C TYR A 10 -21.62 -24.24 12.18
N ARG A 11 -20.94 -23.09 12.17
CA ARG A 11 -21.00 -22.12 13.25
C ARG A 11 -21.24 -20.72 12.69
N LEU A 12 -22.11 -19.93 13.37
CA LEU A 12 -22.21 -18.49 13.19
C LEU A 12 -21.41 -17.84 14.33
N LEU A 13 -20.42 -17.06 14.01
CA LEU A 13 -19.48 -16.47 14.97
C LEU A 13 -19.47 -14.95 14.85
N GLN A 14 -19.18 -14.28 15.95
CA GLN A 14 -18.96 -12.84 15.98
C GLN A 14 -17.55 -12.52 16.46
N CYS A 15 -16.84 -11.67 15.71
CA CYS A 15 -15.52 -11.21 16.09
C CYS A 15 -15.59 -10.32 17.33
N PRO A 16 -14.87 -10.61 18.43
CA PRO A 16 -14.91 -9.78 19.63
C PRO A 16 -14.26 -8.41 19.48
N ALA A 17 -13.44 -8.22 18.43
CA ALA A 17 -12.72 -6.96 18.21
C ALA A 17 -13.49 -5.97 17.33
N CYS A 18 -14.18 -6.44 16.27
CA CYS A 18 -14.87 -5.57 15.31
C CYS A 18 -16.35 -5.88 15.16
N GLU A 19 -16.90 -6.83 15.96
CA GLU A 19 -18.29 -7.25 15.97
C GLU A 19 -18.81 -7.81 14.63
N ALA A 20 -17.96 -7.97 13.63
CA ALA A 20 -18.34 -8.58 12.37
C ALA A 20 -18.81 -10.01 12.59
N VAL A 21 -19.95 -10.35 11.97
CA VAL A 21 -20.54 -11.70 12.01
C VAL A 21 -20.04 -12.46 10.78
N TYR A 22 -19.57 -13.68 11.01
CA TYR A 22 -19.11 -14.57 9.95
C TYR A 22 -19.56 -16.00 10.20
N TYR A 23 -19.67 -16.73 9.09
CA TYR A 23 -20.00 -18.14 9.09
C TYR A 23 -18.73 -18.98 8.97
N GLN A 24 -18.64 -20.05 9.75
CA GLN A 24 -17.55 -21.01 9.71
C GLN A 24 -18.11 -22.40 9.37
N SER A 25 -17.48 -23.10 8.43
CA SER A 25 -17.61 -24.55 8.28
C SER A 25 -16.31 -25.22 8.68
N ASP A 26 -16.43 -26.34 9.40
CA ASP A 26 -15.33 -27.16 9.88
C ASP A 26 -15.64 -28.60 9.49
N GLU A 27 -14.89 -29.11 8.52
CA GLU A 27 -15.09 -30.43 7.90
C GLU A 27 -13.98 -31.39 8.32
N ILE A 28 -14.38 -32.57 8.76
CA ILE A 28 -13.51 -33.72 9.05
C ILE A 28 -13.86 -34.80 8.03
N PHE A 29 -12.82 -35.42 7.45
CA PHE A 29 -12.98 -36.56 6.54
C PHE A 29 -12.24 -37.76 7.07
N SER A 30 -12.91 -38.95 7.07
CA SER A 30 -12.43 -40.18 7.71
C SER A 30 -11.08 -40.71 7.22
N GLU A 31 -10.70 -40.34 5.99
CA GLU A 31 -9.44 -40.75 5.38
C GLU A 31 -8.29 -39.72 5.56
N HIS A 32 -8.60 -38.57 6.17
CA HIS A 32 -7.62 -37.51 6.42
C HIS A 32 -7.30 -37.40 7.90
N TYR A 33 -6.38 -38.25 8.37
CA TYR A 33 -5.94 -38.28 9.77
C TYR A 33 -4.45 -38.60 9.86
N ASP A 34 -3.84 -38.15 10.97
CA ASP A 34 -2.54 -38.64 11.42
C ASP A 34 -2.74 -39.76 12.43
N HIS A 35 -1.91 -40.80 12.31
CA HIS A 35 -1.90 -41.93 13.22
C HIS A 35 -0.52 -42.01 13.90
N TYR A 36 -0.51 -41.86 15.21
CA TYR A 36 0.74 -41.96 16.00
C TYR A 36 0.50 -42.51 17.39
N ASN A 37 1.58 -42.99 18.01
CA ASN A 37 1.54 -43.41 19.43
C ASN A 37 1.90 -42.22 20.33
N HIS A 38 1.07 -41.98 21.35
CA HIS A 38 1.32 -40.92 22.32
C HIS A 38 2.64 -41.18 23.05
N ALA A 39 3.55 -40.20 23.06
CA ALA A 39 4.95 -40.38 23.50
C ALA A 39 5.10 -40.77 24.99
N VAL A 40 4.10 -40.49 25.84
CA VAL A 40 4.14 -40.76 27.29
C VAL A 40 3.32 -42.00 27.65
N THR A 41 2.12 -42.17 27.06
CA THR A 41 1.20 -43.26 27.43
C THR A 41 1.35 -44.50 26.56
N GLY A 42 1.92 -44.35 25.35
CA GLY A 42 2.02 -45.42 24.33
C GLY A 42 0.68 -45.75 23.64
N GLU A 43 -0.37 -45.02 23.94
CA GLU A 43 -1.67 -45.24 23.34
C GLU A 43 -1.71 -44.80 21.86
N GLU A 44 -2.41 -45.57 21.03
CA GLU A 44 -2.69 -45.16 19.64
C GLU A 44 -3.64 -43.97 19.61
N VAL A 45 -3.25 -42.93 18.86
CA VAL A 45 -4.01 -41.70 18.67
C VAL A 45 -4.31 -41.53 17.18
N LEU A 46 -5.58 -41.31 16.87
CA LEU A 46 -6.04 -40.88 15.54
C LEU A 46 -6.42 -39.39 15.65
N GLU A 47 -5.72 -38.53 14.94
CA GLU A 47 -5.98 -37.11 14.89
C GLU A 47 -6.46 -36.72 13.50
N TYR A 48 -7.75 -36.40 13.37
CA TYR A 48 -8.36 -36.02 12.10
C TYR A 48 -7.99 -34.59 11.72
N HIS A 49 -7.71 -34.40 10.44
CA HIS A 49 -7.44 -33.09 9.90
C HIS A 49 -8.74 -32.29 9.71
N HIS A 50 -8.74 -31.05 10.20
CA HIS A 50 -9.84 -30.13 10.07
C HIS A 50 -9.67 -29.23 8.84
N THR A 51 -10.69 -29.17 7.98
CA THR A 51 -10.78 -28.23 6.87
C THR A 51 -11.72 -27.08 7.28
N ILE A 52 -11.13 -25.98 7.75
CA ILE A 52 -11.89 -24.83 8.24
C ILE A 52 -12.02 -23.78 7.13
N LYS A 53 -13.26 -23.34 6.84
CA LYS A 53 -13.55 -22.25 5.92
C LYS A 53 -14.39 -21.17 6.61
N HIS A 54 -14.17 -19.92 6.25
CA HIS A 54 -14.90 -18.76 6.76
C HIS A 54 -15.60 -18.01 5.62
N TYR A 55 -16.81 -17.48 5.90
CA TYR A 55 -17.60 -16.70 4.95
C TYR A 55 -18.18 -15.46 5.64
N PRO A 56 -17.89 -14.23 5.19
CA PRO A 56 -16.90 -13.98 4.13
C PRO A 56 -15.50 -14.43 4.54
N SER A 57 -14.64 -14.67 3.56
CA SER A 57 -13.22 -14.97 3.82
C SER A 57 -12.58 -13.81 4.59
N PRO A 58 -11.71 -14.09 5.58
CA PRO A 58 -11.01 -13.03 6.30
C PRO A 58 -10.16 -12.22 5.32
N ALA A 59 -10.09 -10.91 5.56
CA ALA A 59 -9.28 -10.02 4.75
C ALA A 59 -7.82 -10.46 4.80
N ARG A 60 -7.27 -10.87 3.67
CA ARG A 60 -5.87 -11.26 3.53
C ARG A 60 -4.94 -10.06 3.55
N ARG A 61 -5.42 -8.93 3.02
CA ARG A 61 -4.70 -7.67 2.95
C ARG A 61 -5.60 -6.52 3.41
N GLU A 62 -5.08 -5.70 4.32
CA GLU A 62 -5.79 -4.51 4.77
C GLU A 62 -5.98 -3.52 3.61
N ARG A 63 -7.22 -3.02 3.45
CA ARG A 63 -7.52 -1.96 2.48
C ARG A 63 -6.93 -0.65 2.98
N PRO A 64 -6.13 0.05 2.16
CA PRO A 64 -5.56 1.31 2.58
C PRO A 64 -6.65 2.38 2.74
N LYS A 65 -6.55 3.21 3.79
CA LYS A 65 -7.54 4.26 4.11
C LYS A 65 -7.80 5.25 2.97
N TRP A 66 -6.84 5.43 2.08
CA TRP A 66 -6.99 6.32 0.93
C TRP A 66 -7.87 5.75 -0.18
N LEU A 67 -8.14 4.45 -0.19
CA LEU A 67 -8.91 3.76 -1.25
C LEU A 67 -10.27 4.42 -1.48
N GLN A 68 -10.97 4.79 -0.41
CA GLN A 68 -12.26 5.48 -0.46
C GLN A 68 -12.21 6.84 -1.20
N GLN A 69 -11.05 7.47 -1.31
CA GLN A 69 -10.91 8.74 -2.03
C GLN A 69 -11.06 8.55 -3.55
N LEU A 70 -10.82 7.35 -4.05
CA LEU A 70 -11.00 7.01 -5.47
C LEU A 70 -12.46 7.08 -5.91
N VAL A 71 -13.42 6.87 -5.02
CA VAL A 71 -14.87 7.00 -5.31
C VAL A 71 -15.18 8.35 -5.96
N SER A 72 -14.54 9.43 -5.49
CA SER A 72 -14.72 10.78 -6.03
C SER A 72 -13.95 11.01 -7.33
N LEU A 73 -12.95 10.19 -7.63
CA LEU A 73 -12.16 10.29 -8.85
C LEU A 73 -12.80 9.50 -9.99
N ASP A 74 -13.05 8.21 -9.75
CA ASP A 74 -13.66 7.28 -10.69
C ASP A 74 -14.19 6.08 -9.91
N PHE A 75 -15.50 5.90 -9.90
CA PHE A 75 -16.17 4.85 -9.13
C PHE A 75 -15.84 3.44 -9.68
N GLU A 76 -15.77 3.28 -11.00
CA GLU A 76 -15.43 2.00 -11.63
C GLU A 76 -13.99 1.57 -11.26
N PHE A 77 -13.08 2.53 -11.14
CA PHE A 77 -11.71 2.23 -10.73
C PHE A 77 -11.63 1.81 -9.25
N TYR A 78 -12.45 2.45 -8.41
CA TYR A 78 -12.61 2.02 -7.01
C TYR A 78 -13.16 0.59 -6.92
N GLU A 79 -14.26 0.28 -7.65
CA GLU A 79 -14.84 -1.07 -7.67
C GLU A 79 -13.84 -2.11 -8.17
N LEU A 80 -13.09 -1.83 -9.23
CA LEU A 80 -12.06 -2.72 -9.76
C LEU A 80 -11.00 -3.07 -8.70
N LEU A 81 -10.57 -2.10 -7.89
CA LEU A 81 -9.61 -2.37 -6.81
C LEU A 81 -10.25 -3.20 -5.68
N GLU A 82 -11.49 -2.95 -5.31
CA GLU A 82 -12.23 -3.79 -4.34
C GLU A 82 -12.40 -5.23 -4.85
N ASP A 83 -12.68 -5.44 -6.14
CA ASP A 83 -12.75 -6.77 -6.74
C ASP A 83 -11.40 -7.51 -6.66
N ILE A 84 -10.29 -6.79 -6.83
CA ILE A 84 -8.95 -7.36 -6.68
C ILE A 84 -8.72 -7.79 -5.22
N TYR A 85 -9.08 -6.97 -4.25
CA TYR A 85 -9.00 -7.35 -2.84
C TYR A 85 -9.89 -8.55 -2.52
N ALA A 86 -11.10 -8.58 -3.06
CA ALA A 86 -12.00 -9.73 -2.89
C ALA A 86 -11.40 -11.01 -3.49
N ALA A 87 -10.74 -10.92 -4.65
CA ALA A 87 -10.04 -12.05 -5.25
C ALA A 87 -8.84 -12.53 -4.38
N LEU A 88 -8.11 -11.61 -3.76
CA LEU A 88 -7.03 -11.93 -2.80
C LEU A 88 -7.58 -12.62 -1.55
N ASP A 89 -8.65 -12.09 -0.95
CA ASP A 89 -9.28 -12.63 0.25
C ASP A 89 -9.83 -14.05 0.03
N ASN A 90 -10.28 -14.34 -1.20
CA ASN A 90 -10.78 -15.66 -1.57
C ASN A 90 -9.72 -16.58 -2.22
N GLU A 91 -8.43 -16.21 -2.15
CA GLU A 91 -7.29 -16.98 -2.68
C GLU A 91 -7.37 -17.28 -4.19
N ILE A 92 -8.08 -16.42 -4.94
CA ILE A 92 -8.23 -16.54 -6.39
C ILE A 92 -7.09 -15.80 -7.09
N GLY A 93 -5.85 -16.22 -6.82
CA GLY A 93 -4.64 -15.48 -7.18
C GLY A 93 -4.48 -15.15 -8.66
N ARG A 94 -4.95 -16.01 -9.59
CA ARG A 94 -4.91 -15.70 -11.04
C ARG A 94 -5.78 -14.51 -11.39
N LEU A 95 -7.01 -14.46 -10.84
CA LEU A 95 -7.91 -13.33 -11.10
C LEU A 95 -7.39 -12.05 -10.44
N ALA A 96 -6.81 -12.15 -9.25
CA ALA A 96 -6.14 -11.01 -8.61
C ALA A 96 -5.02 -10.44 -9.51
N ALA A 97 -4.13 -11.28 -10.03
CA ALA A 97 -3.04 -10.85 -10.92
C ALA A 97 -3.54 -10.21 -12.22
N ILE A 98 -4.59 -10.76 -12.83
CA ILE A 98 -5.23 -10.19 -14.02
C ILE A 98 -5.87 -8.84 -13.67
N GLY A 99 -6.58 -8.76 -12.54
CA GLY A 99 -7.19 -7.54 -12.05
C GLY A 99 -6.17 -6.43 -11.80
N ILE A 100 -5.03 -6.73 -11.17
CA ILE A 100 -3.94 -5.77 -10.92
C ILE A 100 -3.43 -5.18 -12.24
N ARG A 101 -3.22 -6.03 -13.26
CA ARG A 101 -2.85 -5.54 -14.60
C ARG A 101 -3.92 -4.63 -15.19
N THR A 102 -5.20 -5.00 -15.06
CA THR A 102 -6.34 -4.20 -15.53
C THR A 102 -6.41 -2.86 -14.79
N ALA A 103 -6.12 -2.84 -13.48
CA ALA A 103 -6.06 -1.62 -12.69
C ALA A 103 -4.96 -0.65 -13.19
N PHE A 104 -3.79 -1.16 -13.60
CA PHE A 104 -2.78 -0.32 -14.24
C PHE A 104 -3.28 0.26 -15.58
N ASP A 105 -3.99 -0.52 -16.38
CA ASP A 105 -4.55 -0.09 -17.66
C ASP A 105 -5.58 1.04 -17.46
N LYS A 106 -6.53 0.83 -16.54
CA LYS A 106 -7.53 1.84 -16.15
C LYS A 106 -6.88 3.11 -15.59
N ALA A 107 -5.87 2.97 -14.73
CA ALA A 107 -5.11 4.12 -14.22
C ALA A 107 -4.43 4.93 -15.34
N SER A 108 -3.90 4.24 -16.34
CA SER A 108 -3.30 4.88 -17.52
C SER A 108 -4.33 5.69 -18.34
N GLU A 109 -5.55 5.15 -18.50
CA GLU A 109 -6.66 5.87 -19.15
C GLU A 109 -7.06 7.13 -18.38
N LEU A 110 -7.14 7.05 -17.05
CA LEU A 110 -7.43 8.21 -16.20
C LEU A 110 -6.35 9.30 -16.32
N LEU A 111 -5.12 8.91 -16.65
CA LEU A 111 -4.01 9.82 -16.97
C LEU A 111 -4.04 10.33 -18.41
N LYS A 112 -5.08 9.98 -19.19
CA LYS A 112 -5.29 10.38 -20.58
C LYS A 112 -4.26 9.78 -21.54
N ILE A 113 -3.70 8.63 -21.21
CA ILE A 113 -2.89 7.83 -22.13
C ILE A 113 -3.85 7.03 -23.03
N ASP A 114 -3.54 6.98 -24.31
CA ASP A 114 -4.35 6.27 -25.31
C ASP A 114 -4.47 4.77 -24.94
N PRO A 115 -5.69 4.26 -24.70
CA PRO A 115 -5.92 2.86 -24.33
C PRO A 115 -5.45 1.87 -25.40
N ALA A 116 -5.39 2.26 -26.68
CA ALA A 116 -4.91 1.40 -27.76
C ALA A 116 -3.40 1.14 -27.75
N LYS A 117 -2.63 1.89 -26.94
CA LYS A 117 -1.18 1.67 -26.82
C LYS A 117 -0.86 0.34 -26.11
N THR A 118 0.27 -0.26 -26.50
CA THR A 118 0.83 -1.39 -25.76
C THR A 118 1.23 -0.97 -24.35
N PHE A 119 1.28 -1.91 -23.40
CA PHE A 119 1.70 -1.64 -22.02
C PHE A 119 3.07 -0.95 -21.98
N LYS A 120 4.03 -1.43 -22.77
CA LYS A 120 5.35 -0.82 -22.86
C LYS A 120 5.28 0.64 -23.31
N ALA A 121 4.48 0.95 -24.34
CA ALA A 121 4.32 2.31 -24.81
C ALA A 121 3.63 3.22 -23.78
N LYS A 122 2.69 2.67 -22.97
CA LYS A 122 2.07 3.41 -21.85
C LYS A 122 3.10 3.73 -20.77
N LEU A 123 3.96 2.78 -20.41
CA LEU A 123 5.05 2.97 -19.44
C LEU A 123 6.05 4.02 -19.92
N ASP A 124 6.48 3.95 -21.18
CA ASP A 124 7.41 4.92 -21.77
C ASP A 124 6.82 6.33 -21.76
N GLU A 125 5.52 6.49 -22.01
CA GLU A 125 4.82 7.78 -21.94
C GLU A 125 4.69 8.30 -20.50
N LEU A 126 4.47 7.42 -19.51
CA LEU A 126 4.46 7.81 -18.11
C LEU A 126 5.83 8.35 -17.66
N VAL A 127 6.93 7.75 -18.14
CA VAL A 127 8.28 8.27 -17.90
C VAL A 127 8.49 9.62 -18.61
N ALA A 128 8.13 9.72 -19.90
CA ALA A 128 8.29 10.94 -20.69
C ALA A 128 7.51 12.13 -20.10
N THR A 129 6.37 11.87 -19.50
CA THR A 129 5.54 12.89 -18.82
C THR A 129 5.92 13.14 -17.38
N GLY A 130 6.96 12.47 -16.85
CA GLY A 130 7.43 12.61 -15.48
C GLY A 130 6.47 12.09 -14.41
N LYS A 131 5.55 11.21 -14.78
CA LYS A 131 4.59 10.58 -13.86
C LYS A 131 5.25 9.48 -13.03
N ILE A 132 6.18 8.75 -13.64
CA ILE A 132 6.98 7.71 -12.99
C ILE A 132 8.47 7.90 -13.31
N GLY A 133 9.35 7.35 -12.46
CA GLY A 133 10.78 7.24 -12.70
C GLY A 133 11.15 5.96 -13.47
N ALA A 134 12.44 5.82 -13.83
CA ALA A 134 12.94 4.64 -14.55
C ALA A 134 12.78 3.35 -13.73
N ASP A 135 13.12 3.38 -12.44
CA ASP A 135 13.01 2.22 -11.56
C ASP A 135 11.55 1.76 -11.39
N GLU A 136 10.62 2.72 -11.26
CA GLU A 136 9.20 2.42 -11.15
C GLU A 136 8.62 1.86 -12.46
N ARG A 137 9.13 2.33 -13.61
CA ARG A 137 8.80 1.76 -14.91
C ARG A 137 9.11 0.27 -14.96
N ASP A 138 10.29 -0.14 -14.50
CA ASP A 138 10.72 -1.54 -14.54
C ASP A 138 9.88 -2.40 -13.59
N ILE A 139 9.50 -1.88 -12.44
CA ILE A 139 8.58 -2.54 -11.50
C ILE A 139 7.20 -2.75 -12.16
N LEU A 140 6.65 -1.73 -12.80
CA LEU A 140 5.35 -1.79 -13.46
C LEU A 140 5.37 -2.66 -14.72
N ASP A 141 6.51 -2.74 -15.43
CA ASP A 141 6.70 -3.65 -16.57
C ASP A 141 6.63 -5.11 -16.10
N ALA A 142 7.34 -5.45 -15.04
CA ALA A 142 7.27 -6.78 -14.41
C ALA A 142 5.86 -7.12 -13.94
N LEU A 143 5.14 -6.17 -13.33
CA LEU A 143 3.74 -6.33 -12.90
C LEU A 143 2.81 -6.64 -14.08
N THR A 144 2.94 -5.89 -15.17
CA THR A 144 2.07 -6.08 -16.36
C THR A 144 2.37 -7.40 -17.09
N ASP A 145 3.66 -7.82 -17.12
CA ASP A 145 4.03 -9.15 -17.67
C ASP A 145 3.50 -10.29 -16.80
N ALA A 146 3.59 -10.17 -15.47
CA ALA A 146 3.05 -11.14 -14.53
C ALA A 146 1.53 -11.32 -14.70
N GLY A 147 0.77 -10.21 -14.79
CA GLY A 147 -0.67 -10.27 -15.09
C GLY A 147 -0.97 -10.91 -16.46
N GLY A 148 -0.14 -10.62 -17.47
CA GLY A 148 -0.21 -11.27 -18.78
C GLY A 148 0.10 -12.76 -18.72
N ALA A 149 1.06 -13.19 -17.91
CA ALA A 149 1.37 -14.60 -17.68
C ALA A 149 0.21 -15.34 -17.03
N ALA A 150 -0.44 -14.72 -16.04
CA ALA A 150 -1.62 -15.29 -15.39
C ALA A 150 -2.80 -15.47 -16.39
N ALA A 151 -3.02 -14.48 -17.28
CA ALA A 151 -4.10 -14.49 -18.24
C ALA A 151 -3.89 -15.48 -19.41
N HIS A 152 -2.67 -15.54 -19.95
CA HIS A 152 -2.42 -16.18 -21.24
C HIS A 152 -1.43 -17.34 -21.21
N ARG A 153 -0.58 -17.44 -20.18
CA ARG A 153 0.48 -18.46 -20.07
C ARG A 153 0.23 -19.49 -18.97
N GLY A 154 -0.96 -19.45 -18.33
CA GLY A 154 -1.36 -20.38 -17.27
C GLY A 154 -0.60 -20.24 -15.95
N TRP A 155 0.19 -19.18 -15.79
CA TRP A 155 0.95 -18.97 -14.58
C TRP A 155 0.04 -18.73 -13.36
N LYS A 156 0.41 -19.33 -12.23
CA LYS A 156 -0.27 -19.16 -10.95
C LYS A 156 0.70 -18.48 -9.99
N PRO A 157 0.47 -17.22 -9.64
CA PRO A 157 1.34 -16.52 -8.69
C PRO A 157 1.25 -17.13 -7.29
N SER A 158 2.37 -17.09 -6.57
CA SER A 158 2.43 -17.36 -5.13
C SER A 158 1.81 -16.20 -4.34
N SER A 159 1.62 -16.41 -3.06
CA SER A 159 1.16 -15.37 -2.14
C SER A 159 2.09 -14.16 -2.09
N GLU A 160 3.41 -14.41 -2.03
CA GLU A 160 4.44 -13.37 -1.97
C GLU A 160 4.51 -12.55 -3.27
N GLU A 161 4.37 -13.21 -4.42
CA GLU A 161 4.31 -12.54 -5.72
C GLU A 161 3.08 -11.64 -5.83
N LEU A 162 1.90 -12.11 -5.36
CA LEU A 162 0.68 -11.30 -5.32
C LEU A 162 0.82 -10.09 -4.39
N ASP A 163 1.46 -10.25 -3.23
CA ASP A 163 1.70 -9.15 -2.30
C ASP A 163 2.65 -8.11 -2.91
N THR A 164 3.65 -8.54 -3.67
CA THR A 164 4.55 -7.65 -4.42
C THR A 164 3.79 -6.90 -5.52
N MET A 165 2.98 -7.60 -6.31
CA MET A 165 2.18 -7.00 -7.36
C MET A 165 1.18 -5.97 -6.79
N MET A 166 0.49 -6.33 -5.70
CA MET A 166 -0.49 -5.45 -5.07
C MET A 166 0.17 -4.21 -4.46
N SER A 167 1.31 -4.37 -3.79
CA SER A 167 2.08 -3.24 -3.27
C SER A 167 2.53 -2.29 -4.37
N SER A 168 2.92 -2.80 -5.52
CA SER A 168 3.37 -2.00 -6.66
C SER A 168 2.22 -1.16 -7.23
N ILE A 169 1.03 -1.77 -7.44
CA ILE A 169 -0.12 -1.01 -7.97
C ILE A 169 -0.67 -0.01 -6.95
N GLU A 170 -0.74 -0.37 -5.66
CA GLU A 170 -1.15 0.54 -4.59
C GLU A 170 -0.26 1.78 -4.53
N ASN A 171 1.06 1.60 -4.55
CA ASN A 171 2.03 2.69 -4.53
C ASN A 171 1.88 3.60 -5.76
N PHE A 172 1.72 3.02 -6.94
CA PHE A 172 1.50 3.78 -8.18
C PHE A 172 0.22 4.61 -8.10
N VAL A 173 -0.91 4.00 -7.71
CA VAL A 173 -2.22 4.67 -7.58
C VAL A 173 -2.17 5.78 -6.53
N TYR A 174 -1.63 5.48 -5.36
CA TYR A 174 -1.51 6.45 -4.27
C TYR A 174 -0.71 7.68 -4.67
N ARG A 175 0.48 7.48 -5.22
CA ARG A 175 1.36 8.58 -5.65
C ARG A 175 0.72 9.42 -6.75
N THR A 176 0.07 8.75 -7.70
CA THR A 176 -0.44 9.39 -8.92
C THR A 176 -1.71 10.20 -8.64
N PHE A 177 -2.63 9.65 -7.87
CA PHE A 177 -3.98 10.24 -7.73
C PHE A 177 -4.24 10.86 -6.36
N ILE A 178 -3.59 10.35 -5.29
CA ILE A 178 -3.91 10.75 -3.92
C ILE A 178 -2.89 11.75 -3.36
N LEU A 179 -1.60 11.39 -3.42
CA LEU A 179 -0.53 12.17 -2.80
C LEU A 179 -0.41 13.59 -3.40
N GLY A 180 -0.65 13.74 -4.69
CA GLY A 180 -0.59 15.05 -5.37
C GLY A 180 -1.58 16.06 -4.78
N GLU A 181 -2.81 15.65 -4.50
CA GLU A 181 -3.82 16.50 -3.89
C GLU A 181 -3.51 16.78 -2.40
N ALA A 182 -3.03 15.78 -1.67
CA ALA A 182 -2.57 15.96 -0.29
C ALA A 182 -1.41 16.96 -0.19
N ALA A 183 -0.44 16.87 -1.11
CA ALA A 183 0.70 17.80 -1.18
C ALA A 183 0.26 19.25 -1.50
N LYS A 184 -0.73 19.44 -2.36
CA LYS A 184 -1.31 20.78 -2.62
C LYS A 184 -1.95 21.38 -1.37
N LYS A 185 -2.73 20.59 -0.64
CA LYS A 185 -3.35 21.01 0.64
C LYS A 185 -2.29 21.37 1.67
N LEU A 186 -1.25 20.54 1.80
CA LEU A 186 -0.13 20.82 2.70
C LEU A 186 0.56 22.14 2.35
N LYS A 187 0.88 22.36 1.07
CA LYS A 187 1.54 23.58 0.59
C LYS A 187 0.70 24.83 0.88
N ALA A 188 -0.62 24.75 0.76
CA ALA A 188 -1.52 25.87 1.07
C ALA A 188 -1.55 26.20 2.57
N GLY A 189 -1.33 25.22 3.45
CA GLY A 189 -1.30 25.40 4.91
C GLY A 189 0.07 25.85 5.47
N VAL A 190 1.15 25.76 4.69
CA VAL A 190 2.49 26.14 5.15
C VAL A 190 2.65 27.65 5.09
N PRO A 191 2.99 28.34 6.22
CA PRO A 191 3.25 29.78 6.22
C PRO A 191 4.36 30.16 5.24
N ALA A 192 4.20 31.31 4.59
CA ALA A 192 5.23 31.85 3.70
C ALA A 192 6.55 32.08 4.48
N LYS A 193 7.68 31.73 3.87
CA LYS A 193 8.99 32.00 4.45
C LYS A 193 9.14 33.50 4.68
N GLN A 194 9.35 33.92 5.94
CA GLN A 194 9.73 35.27 6.23
C GLN A 194 11.08 35.58 5.56
N LYS A 195 11.12 36.57 4.68
CA LYS A 195 12.39 37.10 4.18
C LYS A 195 13.12 37.72 5.36
N LEU A 196 14.26 37.16 5.73
CA LEU A 196 15.19 37.82 6.68
C LEU A 196 15.46 39.23 6.12
N GLN A 197 14.96 40.27 6.79
CA GLN A 197 15.41 41.64 6.51
C GLN A 197 16.92 41.64 6.75
N LYS A 198 17.71 42.02 5.74
CA LYS A 198 19.13 42.32 5.93
C LYS A 198 19.18 43.44 6.99
N VAL A 199 19.66 43.10 8.18
CA VAL A 199 19.97 44.08 9.18
C VAL A 199 21.07 44.93 8.55
N ASN A 200 20.76 46.22 8.24
CA ASN A 200 21.75 47.16 7.80
C ASN A 200 22.81 47.24 8.91
N ALA A 201 24.06 46.99 8.55
CA ALA A 201 25.18 47.08 9.44
C ALA A 201 25.11 48.45 10.14
N ILE A 202 24.97 48.44 11.49
CA ILE A 202 25.09 49.65 12.29
C ILE A 202 26.54 50.11 12.09
N VAL A 203 26.72 51.19 11.37
CA VAL A 203 28.00 51.90 11.27
C VAL A 203 28.26 52.48 12.66
N LEU A 204 29.12 51.82 13.43
CA LEU A 204 29.65 52.34 14.68
C LEU A 204 30.43 53.62 14.35
N GLN A 205 29.87 54.80 14.72
CA GLN A 205 30.59 56.01 14.66
C GLN A 205 31.75 55.98 15.70
N PRO A 206 32.96 56.38 15.34
CA PRO A 206 34.07 56.40 16.29
C PRO A 206 33.76 57.43 17.43
N ALA A 207 34.09 57.06 18.67
CA ALA A 207 33.90 57.87 19.83
C ALA A 207 34.68 59.19 19.72
N PRO A 208 34.12 60.33 20.22
CA PRO A 208 34.81 61.62 20.17
C PRO A 208 36.08 61.56 21.03
N SER A 209 37.21 61.99 20.48
CA SER A 209 38.50 62.11 21.15
C SER A 209 38.40 63.16 22.28
N HIS A 210 38.64 62.74 23.50
CA HIS A 210 38.80 63.65 24.62
C HIS A 210 40.12 64.42 24.42
N SER A 211 40.02 65.79 24.25
CA SER A 211 41.12 66.69 24.29
C SER A 211 41.54 66.92 25.75
N THR A 212 42.75 66.53 26.06
CA THR A 212 43.44 66.82 27.31
C THR A 212 43.65 68.34 27.49
N SER A 213 42.94 68.97 28.45
CA SER A 213 43.26 70.37 28.88
C SER A 213 44.40 70.33 29.86
N THR A 214 45.49 70.95 29.51
CA THR A 214 46.67 71.26 30.30
C THR A 214 46.29 72.17 31.51
N LEU A 215 46.54 71.68 32.71
CA LEU A 215 46.57 72.50 33.93
C LEU A 215 47.77 73.43 33.87
N LYS A 216 47.52 74.72 34.01
CA LYS A 216 48.55 75.73 34.27
C LYS A 216 48.65 75.85 35.76
N ASP A 217 49.84 75.65 36.27
CA ASP A 217 50.27 75.97 37.58
C ASP A 217 50.22 77.49 37.76
N ASN A 218 49.76 77.93 38.90
CA ASN A 218 49.89 79.29 39.34
C ASN A 218 50.43 79.28 40.77
N GLU A 219 51.73 79.63 40.85
CA GLU A 219 52.40 79.94 42.09
C GLU A 219 52.00 81.32 42.60
N THR A 220 51.93 81.37 43.83
CA THR A 220 51.91 82.34 44.93
C THR A 220 52.47 83.76 44.65
N PRO A 221 52.33 84.78 45.61
CA PRO A 221 52.86 84.71 47.00
C PRO A 221 51.82 84.73 48.10
#